data_6f4cb781d919232231280bc9eeb9570b
#
_entry.id   6f4cb781d919232231280bc9eeb9570b
#
_cell.length_a   1.000
_cell.length_b   1.000
_cell.length_c   1.000
_cell.angle_alpha   90.00
_cell.angle_beta   90.00
_cell.angle_gamma   90.00
#
_symmetry.space_group_name_H-M   'P 1'
#
loop_
_entity.id
_entity.type
_entity.pdbx_description
1 polymer ?
#
loop_
_entity_poly.entity_id
_entity_poly.type
_entity_poly.pdbx_seq_one_letter_code
_entity_poly.pdbx_strand_id
1 'polypeptide(L)'
;SGEDTIAFSTGSDYAANVELAEALFPSSERSLPSEALTRVSTPGVKTIADLCAFLNLPIARTVKAIVVEGVDSQPVLLLIRGDHELNTIKAEKLPQIKTPLTFASPDAIRAAFGAGPGSLGPVGFGGPIIADRTVARMADMAMGANADDWHLTGVNFGRDCPEPEVADLRNVIEGDPSPDD
;
A
#
# COMPACT_ATOMS: atom_id res chain seq x y z
N SER A 1 2.80 22.45 -5.62
CA SER A 1 1.83 23.45 -5.43
C SER A 1 1.46 23.65 -3.99
N GLY A 2 1.24 24.89 -3.63
CA GLY A 2 0.84 25.22 -2.29
C GLY A 2 -0.65 25.09 -2.01
N GLU A 3 -1.44 24.77 -3.00
CA GLU A 3 -2.90 24.79 -2.88
C GLU A 3 -3.49 23.45 -2.50
N ASP A 4 -2.72 22.62 -1.91
CA ASP A 4 -3.18 21.28 -1.57
C ASP A 4 -4.25 21.33 -0.49
N THR A 5 -4.96 20.24 -0.37
CA THR A 5 -6.06 20.10 0.57
C THR A 5 -5.62 20.41 2.00
N ILE A 6 -6.46 21.10 2.74
CA ILE A 6 -6.21 21.36 4.14
C ILE A 6 -6.57 20.11 4.95
N ALA A 7 -5.62 19.60 5.72
CA ALA A 7 -5.84 18.41 6.54
C ALA A 7 -6.29 18.75 7.95
N PHE A 8 -6.02 19.95 8.44
CA PHE A 8 -6.48 20.40 9.74
C PHE A 8 -6.36 21.93 9.85
N SER A 9 -6.77 22.49 10.96
CA SER A 9 -7.09 23.90 11.08
C SER A 9 -5.96 24.84 11.47
N THR A 10 -4.74 24.41 11.56
CA THR A 10 -3.64 25.33 11.80
C THR A 10 -3.43 26.15 10.55
N GLY A 11 -2.82 27.27 10.66
CA GLY A 11 -2.74 28.30 9.67
C GLY A 11 -2.50 27.90 8.23
N SER A 12 -2.47 28.89 7.37
CA SER A 12 -2.35 28.70 5.92
C SER A 12 -1.07 27.97 5.50
N ASP A 13 -0.02 28.05 6.32
CA ASP A 13 1.24 27.38 5.97
C ASP A 13 1.07 25.87 5.93
N TYR A 14 0.29 25.33 6.83
CA TYR A 14 0.00 23.91 6.79
C TYR A 14 -0.79 23.56 5.53
N ALA A 15 -1.81 24.34 5.22
CA ALA A 15 -2.64 24.10 4.04
C ALA A 15 -1.81 24.05 2.77
N ALA A 16 -0.79 24.91 2.67
CA ALA A 16 0.06 24.97 1.49
C ALA A 16 0.91 23.71 1.32
N ASN A 17 1.09 22.92 2.37
CA ASN A 17 1.99 21.79 2.35
C ASN A 17 1.29 20.45 2.61
N VAL A 18 -0.03 20.42 2.59
CA VAL A 18 -0.75 19.16 2.92
C VAL A 18 -0.36 18.00 1.99
N GLU A 19 -0.01 18.28 0.75
CA GLU A 19 0.44 17.25 -0.18
C GLU A 19 1.70 16.55 0.31
N LEU A 20 2.53 17.25 1.10
CA LEU A 20 3.75 16.70 1.65
C LEU A 20 3.64 16.40 3.13
N ALA A 21 2.46 16.63 3.73
CA ALA A 21 2.28 16.40 5.15
C ALA A 21 2.56 14.93 5.49
N GLU A 22 3.29 14.73 6.57
CA GLU A 22 3.68 13.39 6.99
C GLU A 22 2.51 12.64 7.61
N ALA A 23 2.31 11.40 7.17
CA ALA A 23 1.37 10.48 7.78
C ALA A 23 2.12 9.68 8.85
N LEU A 24 1.86 9.99 10.10
CA LEU A 24 2.58 9.38 11.22
C LEU A 24 2.20 7.92 11.41
N PHE A 25 3.05 7.18 12.11
CA PHE A 25 2.72 5.81 12.48
C PHE A 25 1.44 5.79 13.33
N PRO A 26 0.61 4.75 13.17
CA PRO A 26 -0.50 4.53 14.09
C PRO A 26 0.00 4.44 15.52
N SER A 27 -0.82 4.86 16.45
CA SER A 27 -0.46 4.89 17.89
C SER A 27 -0.31 3.50 18.48
N SER A 28 -0.96 2.48 17.89
CA SER A 28 -0.88 1.11 18.41
C SER A 28 0.16 0.31 17.66
N GLU A 29 0.79 -0.64 18.35
CA GLU A 29 1.67 -1.58 17.70
C GLU A 29 0.87 -2.60 16.88
N ARG A 30 1.57 -3.34 16.01
CA ARG A 30 0.96 -4.40 15.21
C ARG A 30 0.44 -5.50 16.12
N SER A 31 -0.81 -5.91 15.90
CA SER A 31 -1.37 -7.07 16.58
C SER A 31 -0.68 -8.36 16.15
N LEU A 32 -0.69 -9.35 17.01
CA LEU A 32 -0.18 -10.68 16.65
C LEU A 32 -1.08 -11.33 15.60
N PRO A 33 -0.52 -12.19 14.73
CA PRO A 33 -1.35 -12.95 13.79
C PRO A 33 -2.40 -13.77 14.51
N SER A 34 -3.63 -13.71 14.02
CA SER A 34 -4.74 -14.49 14.59
C SER A 34 -5.41 -15.36 13.54
N GLU A 35 -5.10 -15.18 12.26
CA GLU A 35 -5.69 -15.97 11.17
C GLU A 35 -4.62 -16.74 10.42
N ALA A 36 -4.99 -17.91 9.91
CA ALA A 36 -4.13 -18.65 9.02
C ALA A 36 -4.10 -17.99 7.65
N LEU A 37 -2.97 -18.06 6.97
CA LEU A 37 -2.86 -17.65 5.59
C LEU A 37 -3.80 -18.52 4.74
N THR A 38 -4.71 -17.88 4.02
CA THR A 38 -5.73 -18.58 3.25
C THR A 38 -5.77 -18.02 1.83
N ARG A 39 -5.79 -18.92 0.86
CA ARG A 39 -5.91 -18.57 -0.56
C ARG A 39 -7.36 -18.74 -0.97
N VAL A 40 -7.95 -17.69 -1.55
CA VAL A 40 -9.37 -17.67 -1.87
C VAL A 40 -9.56 -17.38 -3.36
N SER A 41 -10.42 -18.15 -4.02
CA SER A 41 -10.79 -17.89 -5.41
C SER A 41 -11.74 -16.69 -5.46
N THR A 42 -11.34 -15.68 -6.23
CA THR A 42 -12.09 -14.42 -6.32
C THR A 42 -12.26 -14.01 -7.79
N PRO A 43 -13.04 -14.78 -8.56
CA PRO A 43 -13.18 -14.50 -10.00
C PRO A 43 -13.70 -13.08 -10.26
N GLY A 44 -13.03 -12.35 -11.14
CA GLY A 44 -13.45 -11.01 -11.54
C GLY A 44 -13.20 -9.91 -10.52
N VAL A 45 -12.65 -10.23 -9.36
CA VAL A 45 -12.37 -9.23 -8.31
C VAL A 45 -11.04 -8.55 -8.60
N LYS A 46 -11.09 -7.25 -8.95
CA LYS A 46 -9.90 -6.48 -9.32
C LYS A 46 -9.73 -5.21 -8.49
N THR A 47 -10.81 -4.72 -7.87
CA THR A 47 -10.77 -3.49 -7.09
C THR A 47 -10.90 -3.81 -5.61
N ILE A 48 -10.46 -2.85 -4.79
CA ILE A 48 -10.61 -2.98 -3.33
C ILE A 48 -12.09 -3.07 -2.94
N ALA A 49 -12.95 -2.27 -3.58
CA ALA A 49 -14.39 -2.33 -3.29
C ALA A 49 -14.96 -3.72 -3.58
N ASP A 50 -14.58 -4.31 -4.70
CA ASP A 50 -15.04 -5.65 -5.07
C ASP A 50 -14.51 -6.70 -4.09
N LEU A 51 -13.27 -6.55 -3.65
CA LEU A 51 -12.67 -7.47 -2.68
C LEU A 51 -13.42 -7.43 -1.35
N CYS A 52 -13.71 -6.23 -0.85
CA CYS A 52 -14.44 -6.07 0.38
C CYS A 52 -15.84 -6.70 0.29
N ALA A 53 -16.52 -6.47 -0.83
CA ALA A 53 -17.86 -7.04 -1.04
C ALA A 53 -17.81 -8.56 -1.14
N PHE A 54 -16.87 -9.09 -1.89
CA PHE A 54 -16.76 -10.53 -2.13
C PHE A 54 -16.42 -11.30 -0.84
N LEU A 55 -15.48 -10.77 -0.05
CA LEU A 55 -15.01 -11.46 1.15
C LEU A 55 -15.74 -10.99 2.42
N ASN A 56 -16.61 -10.00 2.31
CA ASN A 56 -17.30 -9.40 3.46
C ASN A 56 -16.29 -8.95 4.52
N LEU A 57 -15.31 -8.18 4.09
CA LEU A 57 -14.25 -7.66 4.96
C LEU A 57 -14.32 -6.15 5.04
N PRO A 58 -13.95 -5.56 6.20
CA PRO A 58 -13.79 -4.12 6.28
C PRO A 58 -12.59 -3.67 5.44
N ILE A 59 -12.73 -2.50 4.82
CA ILE A 59 -11.68 -1.97 3.95
C ILE A 59 -10.36 -1.78 4.69
N ALA A 60 -10.41 -1.55 6.00
CA ALA A 60 -9.21 -1.38 6.82
C ALA A 60 -8.38 -2.66 6.96
N ARG A 61 -8.89 -3.81 6.52
CA ARG A 61 -8.16 -5.08 6.47
C ARG A 61 -7.49 -5.30 5.12
N THR A 62 -7.78 -4.48 4.12
CA THR A 62 -7.28 -4.68 2.76
C THR A 62 -6.03 -3.87 2.48
N VAL A 63 -5.21 -4.39 1.58
CA VAL A 63 -3.98 -3.74 1.12
C VAL A 63 -4.00 -3.73 -0.39
N LYS A 64 -3.73 -2.57 -0.97
CA LYS A 64 -3.56 -2.48 -2.42
C LYS A 64 -2.08 -2.40 -2.76
N ALA A 65 -1.72 -3.10 -3.82
CA ALA A 65 -0.36 -3.23 -4.30
C ALA A 65 -0.20 -2.37 -5.55
N ILE A 66 0.78 -1.49 -5.52
CA ILE A 66 1.09 -0.57 -6.62
C ILE A 66 2.52 -0.85 -7.02
N VAL A 67 2.76 -1.06 -8.31
CA VAL A 67 4.09 -1.38 -8.82
C VAL A 67 4.64 -0.20 -9.59
N VAL A 68 5.82 0.24 -9.20
CA VAL A 68 6.53 1.35 -9.85
C VAL A 68 7.90 0.88 -10.30
N GLU A 69 8.53 1.66 -11.20
CA GLU A 69 9.87 1.35 -11.66
C GLU A 69 10.91 1.82 -10.65
N GLY A 70 11.86 0.95 -10.35
CA GLY A 70 13.03 1.30 -9.56
C GLY A 70 14.09 1.99 -10.41
N VAL A 71 15.11 2.55 -9.73
CA VAL A 71 16.23 3.22 -10.42
C VAL A 71 17.01 2.29 -11.33
N ASP A 72 16.95 0.99 -11.08
CA ASP A 72 17.59 -0.05 -11.88
C ASP A 72 16.62 -0.64 -12.92
N SER A 73 15.47 -0.02 -13.12
CA SER A 73 14.38 -0.47 -14.00
C SER A 73 13.70 -1.75 -13.53
N GLN A 74 14.00 -2.23 -12.33
CA GLN A 74 13.31 -3.37 -11.76
C GLN A 74 12.05 -2.92 -11.03
N PRO A 75 11.00 -3.75 -10.97
CA PRO A 75 9.78 -3.38 -10.28
C PRO A 75 9.98 -3.26 -8.78
N VAL A 76 9.36 -2.24 -8.20
CA VAL A 76 9.28 -2.05 -6.76
C VAL A 76 7.82 -2.10 -6.35
N LEU A 77 7.50 -2.89 -5.34
CA LEU A 77 6.13 -3.06 -4.85
C LEU A 77 5.88 -2.09 -3.71
N LEU A 78 4.87 -1.24 -3.88
CA LEU A 78 4.41 -0.32 -2.85
C LEU A 78 3.09 -0.84 -2.29
N LEU A 79 2.97 -0.86 -0.97
CA LEU A 79 1.76 -1.34 -0.30
C LEU A 79 1.13 -0.20 0.49
N ILE A 80 -0.15 0.07 0.23
CA ILE A 80 -0.94 1.03 1.00
C ILE A 80 -2.26 0.39 1.39
N ARG A 81 -2.85 0.85 2.49
CA ARG A 81 -4.15 0.33 2.93
C ARG A 81 -5.20 0.64 1.88
N GLY A 82 -6.18 -0.24 1.75
CA GLY A 82 -7.13 -0.19 0.65
C GLY A 82 -7.93 1.11 0.53
N ASP A 83 -8.13 1.82 1.62
CA ASP A 83 -8.85 3.10 1.64
C ASP A 83 -7.92 4.31 1.55
N HIS A 84 -6.62 4.11 1.42
CA HIS A 84 -5.66 5.20 1.30
C HIS A 84 -5.22 5.40 -0.14
N GLU A 85 -4.65 6.58 -0.43
CA GLU A 85 -4.17 6.94 -1.76
C GLU A 85 -2.67 7.16 -1.74
N LEU A 86 -1.99 6.69 -2.77
CA LEU A 86 -0.55 6.90 -2.93
C LEU A 86 -0.26 8.36 -3.17
N ASN A 87 0.71 8.90 -2.44
CA ASN A 87 1.28 10.21 -2.73
C ASN A 87 2.52 10.01 -3.57
N THR A 88 2.44 10.33 -4.85
CA THR A 88 3.53 10.08 -5.80
C THR A 88 4.77 10.91 -5.50
N ILE A 89 4.60 12.10 -4.93
CA ILE A 89 5.71 12.96 -4.56
C ILE A 89 6.51 12.34 -3.41
N LYS A 90 5.82 11.80 -2.41
CA LYS A 90 6.48 11.09 -1.31
C LYS A 90 7.22 9.87 -1.81
N ALA A 91 6.58 9.09 -2.68
CA ALA A 91 7.16 7.85 -3.19
C ALA A 91 8.44 8.11 -3.99
N GLU A 92 8.43 9.10 -4.87
CA GLU A 92 9.59 9.35 -5.73
C GLU A 92 10.78 9.94 -4.99
N LYS A 93 10.62 10.32 -3.72
CA LYS A 93 11.75 10.75 -2.89
C LYS A 93 12.57 9.58 -2.36
N LEU A 94 12.06 8.37 -2.45
CA LEU A 94 12.78 7.19 -1.98
C LEU A 94 13.92 6.88 -2.94
N PRO A 95 15.13 6.58 -2.42
CA PRO A 95 16.31 6.45 -3.29
C PRO A 95 16.22 5.29 -4.27
N GLN A 96 15.44 4.26 -3.99
CA GLN A 96 15.33 3.12 -4.88
C GLN A 96 14.29 3.29 -5.99
N ILE A 97 13.54 4.38 -5.98
CA ILE A 97 12.45 4.61 -6.95
C ILE A 97 12.89 5.60 -8.02
N LYS A 98 12.59 5.24 -9.27
CA LYS A 98 12.90 6.06 -10.42
C LYS A 98 12.13 7.39 -10.38
N THR A 99 12.83 8.47 -10.71
CA THR A 99 12.24 9.82 -10.77
C THR A 99 12.28 10.32 -12.21
N PRO A 100 11.19 10.87 -12.75
CA PRO A 100 9.86 10.98 -12.14
C PRO A 100 9.23 9.61 -11.94
N LEU A 101 8.32 9.52 -10.96
CA LEU A 101 7.67 8.26 -10.64
C LEU A 101 6.97 7.71 -11.88
N THR A 102 7.25 6.45 -12.18
CA THR A 102 6.73 5.77 -13.36
C THR A 102 6.09 4.48 -12.91
N PHE A 103 4.81 4.30 -13.19
CA PHE A 103 4.13 3.03 -12.90
C PHE A 103 4.65 1.97 -13.85
N ALA A 104 4.83 0.75 -13.34
CA ALA A 104 5.29 -0.36 -14.15
C ALA A 104 4.23 -0.71 -15.20
N SER A 105 4.69 -1.12 -16.39
CA SER A 105 3.78 -1.53 -17.46
C SER A 105 3.10 -2.85 -17.10
N PRO A 106 1.91 -3.13 -17.70
CA PRO A 106 1.26 -4.43 -17.50
C PRO A 106 2.16 -5.62 -17.82
N ASP A 107 2.99 -5.51 -18.85
CA ASP A 107 3.92 -6.58 -19.20
C ASP A 107 4.99 -6.78 -18.15
N ALA A 108 5.54 -5.69 -17.62
CA ALA A 108 6.53 -5.78 -16.54
C ALA A 108 5.93 -6.36 -15.28
N ILE A 109 4.70 -5.98 -14.95
CA ILE A 109 3.98 -6.52 -13.79
C ILE A 109 3.78 -8.03 -13.96
N ARG A 110 3.31 -8.46 -15.13
CA ARG A 110 3.06 -9.88 -15.37
C ARG A 110 4.35 -10.69 -15.33
N ALA A 111 5.43 -10.14 -15.87
CA ALA A 111 6.74 -10.81 -15.82
C ALA A 111 7.24 -10.97 -14.38
N ALA A 112 7.03 -9.95 -13.54
CA ALA A 112 7.54 -9.95 -12.17
C ALA A 112 6.65 -10.72 -11.19
N PHE A 113 5.34 -10.69 -11.38
CA PHE A 113 4.38 -11.22 -10.40
C PHE A 113 3.61 -12.44 -10.89
N GLY A 114 3.57 -12.67 -12.21
CA GLY A 114 2.77 -13.76 -12.78
C GLY A 114 1.28 -13.47 -12.81
N ALA A 115 0.87 -12.24 -12.56
CA ALA A 115 -0.52 -11.81 -12.51
C ALA A 115 -0.65 -10.36 -12.94
N GLY A 116 -1.87 -9.93 -13.21
CA GLY A 116 -2.18 -8.55 -13.56
C GLY A 116 -2.57 -7.69 -12.36
N PRO A 117 -2.71 -6.38 -12.59
CA PRO A 117 -3.17 -5.45 -11.55
C PRO A 117 -4.50 -5.90 -10.95
N GLY A 118 -4.65 -5.69 -9.65
CA GLY A 118 -5.83 -6.14 -8.91
C GLY A 118 -5.66 -7.51 -8.28
N SER A 119 -4.57 -8.22 -8.60
CA SER A 119 -4.29 -9.56 -8.06
C SER A 119 -2.89 -9.65 -7.47
N LEU A 120 -2.29 -8.52 -7.11
CA LEU A 120 -0.88 -8.44 -6.71
C LEU A 120 -0.71 -8.34 -5.20
N GLY A 121 0.41 -8.85 -4.72
CA GLY A 121 0.79 -8.75 -3.32
C GLY A 121 2.24 -9.14 -3.09
N PRO A 122 2.70 -9.04 -1.83
CA PRO A 122 4.11 -9.32 -1.50
C PRO A 122 4.45 -10.80 -1.34
N VAL A 123 3.47 -11.66 -1.15
CA VAL A 123 3.74 -13.09 -0.90
C VAL A 123 4.25 -13.73 -2.18
N GLY A 124 5.49 -14.20 -2.14
CA GLY A 124 6.13 -14.81 -3.31
C GLY A 124 6.83 -13.83 -4.25
N PHE A 125 6.78 -12.54 -3.97
CA PHE A 125 7.52 -11.56 -4.76
C PHE A 125 8.94 -11.43 -4.21
N GLY A 126 9.93 -11.60 -5.08
CA GLY A 126 11.34 -11.59 -4.66
C GLY A 126 12.02 -10.22 -4.74
N GLY A 127 11.32 -9.19 -5.20
CA GLY A 127 11.90 -7.85 -5.33
C GLY A 127 11.64 -6.94 -4.11
N PRO A 128 12.00 -5.66 -4.21
CA PRO A 128 11.82 -4.72 -3.11
C PRO A 128 10.36 -4.48 -2.77
N ILE A 129 10.05 -4.48 -1.48
CA ILE A 129 8.71 -4.22 -0.94
C ILE A 129 8.81 -3.07 0.04
N ILE A 130 8.03 -2.02 -0.22
CA ILE A 130 7.97 -0.85 0.66
C ILE A 130 6.53 -0.68 1.08
N ALA A 131 6.29 -0.74 2.39
CA ALA A 131 4.95 -0.58 2.95
C ALA A 131 4.80 0.80 3.56
N ASP A 132 3.64 1.41 3.36
CA ASP A 132 3.27 2.59 4.09
C ASP A 132 3.25 2.29 5.60
N ARG A 133 3.49 3.31 6.41
CA ARG A 133 3.52 3.19 7.88
C ARG A 133 2.27 2.53 8.44
N THR A 134 1.10 2.84 7.88
CA THR A 134 -0.15 2.23 8.31
C THR A 134 -0.16 0.72 8.03
N VAL A 135 0.28 0.33 6.83
CA VAL A 135 0.33 -1.10 6.44
C VAL A 135 1.30 -1.87 7.33
N ALA A 136 2.42 -1.26 7.71
CA ALA A 136 3.40 -1.90 8.56
C ALA A 136 2.84 -2.31 9.93
N ARG A 137 1.73 -1.70 10.35
CA ARG A 137 1.08 -1.99 11.64
C ARG A 137 -0.15 -2.88 11.50
N MET A 138 -0.48 -3.33 10.29
CA MET A 138 -1.63 -4.19 10.04
C MET A 138 -1.30 -5.65 10.31
N ALA A 139 -2.33 -6.41 10.69
CA ALA A 139 -2.25 -7.86 10.85
C ALA A 139 -3.43 -8.50 10.10
N ASP A 140 -3.29 -9.77 9.75
CA ASP A 140 -4.35 -10.55 9.09
C ASP A 140 -4.90 -9.84 7.87
N MET A 141 -4.01 -9.43 6.97
CA MET A 141 -4.32 -8.59 5.81
C MET A 141 -4.95 -9.39 4.67
N ALA A 142 -5.77 -8.73 3.87
CA ALA A 142 -6.30 -9.27 2.63
C ALA A 142 -5.67 -8.54 1.44
N MET A 143 -5.21 -9.29 0.45
CA MET A 143 -4.48 -8.74 -0.71
C MET A 143 -4.46 -9.72 -1.87
N GLY A 144 -3.95 -9.29 -3.02
CA GLY A 144 -3.80 -10.17 -4.16
C GLY A 144 -2.84 -11.33 -3.90
N ALA A 145 -3.08 -12.43 -4.55
CA ALA A 145 -2.32 -13.68 -4.36
C ALA A 145 -1.21 -13.86 -5.41
N ASN A 146 -0.95 -12.87 -6.26
CA ASN A 146 -0.06 -12.98 -7.41
C ASN A 146 -0.49 -14.09 -8.37
N ALA A 147 -1.79 -14.26 -8.48
CA ALA A 147 -2.44 -15.14 -9.44
C ALA A 147 -3.76 -14.48 -9.84
N ASP A 148 -4.03 -14.39 -11.13
CA ASP A 148 -5.28 -13.80 -11.60
C ASP A 148 -6.46 -14.51 -10.99
N ASP A 149 -7.43 -13.71 -10.50
CA ASP A 149 -8.67 -14.21 -9.88
C ASP A 149 -8.45 -14.93 -8.54
N TRP A 150 -7.35 -14.65 -7.83
CA TRP A 150 -7.09 -15.18 -6.51
C TRP A 150 -6.62 -14.10 -5.56
N HIS A 151 -7.06 -14.20 -4.31
CA HIS A 151 -6.62 -13.32 -3.24
C HIS A 151 -6.19 -14.14 -2.02
N LEU A 152 -5.45 -13.48 -1.12
CA LEU A 152 -5.03 -14.06 0.15
C LEU A 152 -5.70 -13.32 1.29
N THR A 153 -6.07 -14.05 2.33
CA THR A 153 -6.51 -13.48 3.60
C THR A 153 -5.61 -13.99 4.72
N GLY A 154 -5.62 -13.30 5.83
CA GLY A 154 -4.80 -13.69 6.98
C GLY A 154 -3.30 -13.51 6.73
N VAL A 155 -2.91 -12.55 5.88
CA VAL A 155 -1.49 -12.32 5.56
C VAL A 155 -0.83 -11.53 6.67
N ASN A 156 0.33 -12.00 7.11
CA ASN A 156 1.10 -11.31 8.14
C ASN A 156 2.57 -11.21 7.74
N PHE A 157 3.13 -10.01 7.88
CA PHE A 157 4.56 -9.81 7.65
C PHE A 157 5.39 -10.64 8.63
N GLY A 158 6.53 -11.15 8.15
CA GLY A 158 7.42 -11.96 8.94
C GLY A 158 7.07 -13.43 8.96
N ARG A 159 5.78 -13.75 8.87
CA ARG A 159 5.32 -15.14 8.79
C ARG A 159 5.10 -15.57 7.34
N ASP A 160 4.38 -14.77 6.57
CA ASP A 160 3.91 -15.15 5.22
C ASP A 160 4.71 -14.47 4.10
N CYS A 161 5.35 -13.37 4.41
CA CYS A 161 6.22 -12.63 3.50
C CYS A 161 7.23 -11.86 4.36
N PRO A 162 8.34 -11.39 3.76
CA PRO A 162 9.35 -10.65 4.52
C PRO A 162 8.77 -9.40 5.15
N GLU A 163 9.36 -8.96 6.28
CA GLU A 163 9.09 -7.63 6.81
C GLU A 163 9.48 -6.61 5.73
N PRO A 164 8.60 -5.68 5.42
CA PRO A 164 8.88 -4.72 4.36
C PRO A 164 9.77 -3.60 4.85
N GLU A 165 10.40 -2.90 3.90
CA GLU A 165 10.89 -1.57 4.19
C GLU A 165 9.67 -0.68 4.45
N VAL A 166 9.78 0.31 5.34
CA VAL A 166 8.65 1.14 5.76
C VAL A 166 8.93 2.60 5.41
N ALA A 167 7.95 3.25 4.83
CA ALA A 167 8.05 4.67 4.47
C ALA A 167 6.67 5.32 4.52
N ASP A 168 6.66 6.64 4.58
CA ASP A 168 5.45 7.42 4.44
C ASP A 168 5.12 7.53 2.96
N LEU A 169 4.06 6.87 2.52
CA LEU A 169 3.70 6.78 1.09
C LEU A 169 2.36 7.39 0.75
N ARG A 170 1.51 7.65 1.73
CA ARG A 170 0.12 7.99 1.46
C ARG A 170 -0.17 9.47 1.68
N ASN A 171 -1.25 9.92 1.06
CA ASN A 171 -1.83 11.20 1.41
C ASN A 171 -2.36 11.17 2.83
N VAL A 172 -2.25 12.29 3.55
CA VAL A 172 -2.95 12.44 4.81
C VAL A 172 -4.44 12.60 4.54
N ILE A 173 -5.25 12.14 5.48
CA ILE A 173 -6.70 12.25 5.41
C ILE A 173 -7.22 12.86 6.69
N GLU A 174 -8.47 13.32 6.66
CA GLU A 174 -9.12 13.85 7.86
C GLU A 174 -9.13 12.78 8.95
N GLY A 175 -8.78 13.16 10.16
CA GLY A 175 -8.68 12.24 11.28
C GLY A 175 -7.28 11.72 11.54
N ASP A 176 -6.33 11.94 10.63
CA ASP A 176 -4.94 11.58 10.88
C ASP A 176 -4.33 12.47 11.96
N PRO A 177 -3.41 11.95 12.80
CA PRO A 177 -2.68 12.80 13.74
C PRO A 177 -1.89 13.87 13.00
N SER A 178 -1.88 15.08 13.56
CA SER A 178 -1.08 16.17 13.02
C SER A 178 0.34 16.08 13.60
N PRO A 179 1.37 16.36 12.79
CA PRO A 179 2.74 16.45 13.31
C PRO A 179 2.91 17.56 14.35
N ASP A 180 2.03 18.55 14.34
CA ASP A 180 2.09 19.69 15.25
C ASP A 180 1.30 19.51 16.54
N ASP A 181 0.57 18.43 16.68
CA ASP A 181 -0.28 18.17 17.84
C ASP A 181 0.43 17.40 18.93
#